data_bebb228790323590b456275af7fb8161
#
_entry.id   bebb228790323590b456275af7fb8161
#
_cell.length_a   1.000
_cell.length_b   1.000
_cell.length_c   1.000
_cell.angle_alpha   90.00
_cell.angle_beta   90.00
_cell.angle_gamma   90.00
#
_symmetry.space_group_name_H-M   'P 1'
#
loop_
_entity.id
_entity.type
_entity.pdbx_description
1 polymer ?
#
loop_
_entity_poly.entity_id
_entity_poly.type
_entity_poly.pdbx_seq_one_letter_code
_entity_poly.pdbx_strand_id
1 'polypeptide(L)'
;MLFFLISIFYVISCDAIGNIGETRKIGRPWAFIFSFVLTPVLGWAITSLSKELSEDEIDSEVVYKEILKIKRGDLFTISFPRIISLIIAVNVMMFGFEVLLDAKGVISIIDPLTLYLGSKFHLWQLVTHQFIHGSVNHLYGNMIMLLMAGPSVEKRYGTEKTLLGYLLFGIIGGLIQMYMNGGDENMAGASGAVFGILTIFAIIDNSHYLRFKWLKVRYFAIAIIIFELFSLKNAGDGIGHWAHLGGILSGLIFYLTQRKDGKEA
;
A
#
# COMPACT_ATOMS: atom_id res chain seq x y z
N MET A 1 14.42 -1.81 -11.78
CA MET A 1 13.52 -0.90 -12.52
C MET A 1 12.65 -1.63 -13.53
N LEU A 2 13.22 -2.38 -14.48
CA LEU A 2 12.45 -3.09 -15.51
C LEU A 2 11.45 -4.10 -14.90
N PHE A 3 11.89 -4.95 -13.95
CA PHE A 3 11.01 -5.91 -13.25
C PHE A 3 9.83 -5.23 -12.51
N PHE A 4 10.05 -4.08 -11.92
CA PHE A 4 9.03 -3.35 -11.19
C PHE A 4 7.99 -2.73 -12.14
N LEU A 5 8.44 -2.12 -13.23
CA LEU A 5 7.55 -1.61 -14.29
C LEU A 5 6.75 -2.75 -14.94
N ILE A 6 7.40 -3.91 -15.15
CA ILE A 6 6.74 -5.12 -15.65
C ILE A 6 5.67 -5.60 -14.64
N SER A 7 5.96 -5.59 -13.33
CA SER A 7 5.00 -6.01 -12.30
C SER A 7 3.80 -5.09 -12.21
N ILE A 8 3.99 -3.76 -12.29
CA ILE A 8 2.89 -2.79 -12.34
C ILE A 8 2.06 -3.00 -13.60
N PHE A 9 2.70 -3.09 -14.75
CA PHE A 9 2.01 -3.34 -16.02
C PHE A 9 1.25 -4.66 -15.99
N TYR A 10 1.83 -5.68 -15.37
CA TYR A 10 1.21 -6.98 -15.18
C TYR A 10 -0.07 -6.88 -14.36
N VAL A 11 -0.04 -6.21 -13.20
CA VAL A 11 -1.21 -6.05 -12.32
C VAL A 11 -2.30 -5.21 -13.00
N ILE A 12 -1.92 -4.11 -13.68
CA ILE A 12 -2.86 -3.27 -14.42
C ILE A 12 -3.52 -4.08 -15.54
N SER A 13 -2.74 -4.89 -16.26
CA SER A 13 -3.26 -5.76 -17.33
C SER A 13 -4.24 -6.81 -16.78
N CYS A 14 -3.95 -7.41 -15.62
CA CYS A 14 -4.83 -8.36 -14.96
C CYS A 14 -6.16 -7.71 -14.53
N ASP A 15 -6.11 -6.48 -14.02
CA ASP A 15 -7.32 -5.74 -13.62
C ASP A 15 -8.18 -5.35 -14.84
N ALA A 16 -7.56 -4.91 -15.93
CA ALA A 16 -8.25 -4.63 -17.20
C ALA A 16 -8.98 -5.86 -17.73
N ILE A 17 -8.34 -7.04 -17.69
CA ILE A 17 -8.97 -8.31 -18.10
C ILE A 17 -10.08 -8.71 -17.13
N GLY A 18 -9.89 -8.44 -15.83
CA GLY A 18 -10.94 -8.61 -14.83
C GLY A 18 -12.20 -7.84 -15.21
N ASN A 19 -12.06 -6.60 -15.64
CA ASN A 19 -13.19 -5.76 -16.08
C ASN A 19 -13.89 -6.32 -17.32
N ILE A 20 -13.16 -6.88 -18.30
CA ILE A 20 -13.76 -7.59 -19.43
C ILE A 20 -14.59 -8.79 -18.96
N GLY A 21 -14.16 -9.48 -17.91
CA GLY A 21 -14.87 -10.63 -17.36
C GLY A 21 -16.19 -10.29 -16.67
N GLU A 22 -16.48 -9.02 -16.33
CA GLU A 22 -17.74 -8.62 -15.70
C GLU A 22 -18.96 -8.89 -16.58
N THR A 23 -18.82 -8.71 -17.89
CA THR A 23 -19.90 -8.93 -18.88
C THR A 23 -19.93 -10.35 -19.40
N ARG A 24 -19.20 -11.28 -18.81
CA ARG A 24 -19.06 -12.67 -19.24
C ARG A 24 -19.39 -13.66 -18.11
N LYS A 25 -19.81 -14.87 -18.47
CA LYS A 25 -20.14 -15.92 -17.50
C LYS A 25 -19.00 -16.28 -16.54
N ILE A 26 -17.74 -16.05 -16.95
CA ILE A 26 -16.57 -16.27 -16.10
C ILE A 26 -16.53 -15.30 -14.90
N GLY A 27 -17.08 -14.09 -15.08
CA GLY A 27 -17.10 -13.03 -14.07
C GLY A 27 -15.72 -12.40 -13.83
N ARG A 28 -15.72 -11.13 -13.39
CA ARG A 28 -14.50 -10.38 -13.08
C ARG A 28 -13.51 -11.14 -12.19
N PRO A 29 -13.96 -11.85 -11.14
CA PRO A 29 -13.10 -12.59 -10.25
C PRO A 29 -12.20 -13.60 -10.93
N TRP A 30 -12.77 -14.47 -11.68
CA TRP A 30 -12.04 -15.53 -12.32
C TRP A 30 -11.17 -15.02 -13.47
N ALA A 31 -11.67 -14.02 -14.21
CA ALA A 31 -10.90 -13.37 -15.26
C ALA A 31 -9.61 -12.75 -14.70
N PHE A 32 -9.69 -12.05 -13.55
CA PHE A 32 -8.50 -11.51 -12.87
C PHE A 32 -7.57 -12.62 -12.39
N ILE A 33 -8.11 -13.67 -11.72
CA ILE A 33 -7.28 -14.77 -11.19
C ILE A 33 -6.55 -15.50 -12.31
N PHE A 34 -7.24 -15.84 -13.40
CA PHE A 34 -6.60 -16.49 -14.53
C PHE A 34 -5.54 -15.61 -15.17
N SER A 35 -5.77 -14.30 -15.26
CA SER A 35 -4.77 -13.36 -15.75
C SER A 35 -3.56 -13.26 -14.84
N PHE A 36 -3.79 -13.28 -13.53
CA PHE A 36 -2.72 -13.17 -12.54
C PHE A 36 -1.89 -14.45 -12.45
N VAL A 37 -2.53 -15.61 -12.47
CA VAL A 37 -1.85 -16.91 -12.31
C VAL A 37 -1.20 -17.42 -13.61
N LEU A 38 -1.90 -17.25 -14.73
CA LEU A 38 -1.48 -17.85 -16.02
C LEU A 38 -0.74 -16.87 -16.92
N THR A 39 -0.78 -15.63 -16.74
CA THR A 39 -0.34 -14.46 -17.49
C THR A 39 -1.52 -13.66 -18.05
N PRO A 40 -1.39 -12.33 -18.22
CA PRO A 40 -2.45 -11.52 -18.82
C PRO A 40 -2.93 -12.02 -20.18
N VAL A 41 -2.02 -12.53 -21.01
CA VAL A 41 -2.38 -13.02 -22.36
C VAL A 41 -3.28 -14.26 -22.30
N LEU A 42 -2.92 -15.25 -21.47
CA LEU A 42 -3.73 -16.46 -21.31
C LEU A 42 -5.02 -16.17 -20.57
N GLY A 43 -4.99 -15.31 -19.54
CA GLY A 43 -6.18 -14.88 -18.84
C GLY A 43 -7.15 -14.14 -19.75
N TRP A 44 -6.65 -13.28 -20.64
CA TRP A 44 -7.46 -12.61 -21.66
C TRP A 44 -8.08 -13.62 -22.63
N ALA A 45 -7.30 -14.60 -23.13
CA ALA A 45 -7.80 -15.63 -24.03
C ALA A 45 -8.93 -16.45 -23.39
N ILE A 46 -8.74 -16.91 -22.14
CA ILE A 46 -9.76 -17.65 -21.40
C ILE A 46 -11.01 -16.79 -21.17
N THR A 47 -10.82 -15.52 -20.81
CA THR A 47 -11.94 -14.58 -20.59
C THR A 47 -12.70 -14.34 -21.90
N SER A 48 -11.99 -14.16 -23.01
CA SER A 48 -12.59 -13.90 -24.32
C SER A 48 -13.35 -15.13 -24.88
N LEU A 49 -12.93 -16.33 -24.54
CA LEU A 49 -13.64 -17.57 -24.87
C LEU A 49 -14.89 -17.82 -24.01
N SER A 50 -15.00 -17.15 -22.88
CA SER A 50 -16.17 -17.24 -22.02
C SER A 50 -17.39 -16.60 -22.71
N LYS A 51 -18.54 -17.26 -22.61
CA LYS A 51 -19.79 -16.77 -23.20
C LYS A 51 -20.18 -15.42 -22.58
N GLU A 52 -20.59 -14.47 -23.39
CA GLU A 52 -21.19 -13.22 -22.92
C GLU A 52 -22.51 -13.51 -22.22
N LEU A 53 -22.79 -12.71 -21.18
CA LEU A 53 -24.09 -12.76 -20.52
C LEU A 53 -25.16 -12.21 -21.49
N SER A 54 -26.29 -12.89 -21.59
CA SER A 54 -27.44 -12.36 -22.32
C SER A 54 -28.07 -11.19 -21.55
N GLU A 55 -28.78 -10.30 -22.27
CA GLU A 55 -29.45 -9.15 -21.64
C GLU A 55 -30.45 -9.59 -20.55
N ASP A 56 -31.02 -10.77 -20.67
CA ASP A 56 -31.97 -11.35 -19.70
C ASP A 56 -31.26 -11.92 -18.43
N GLU A 57 -29.98 -12.26 -18.54
CA GLU A 57 -29.18 -12.79 -17.43
C GLU A 57 -28.52 -11.65 -16.60
N ILE A 58 -28.59 -10.45 -17.10
CA ILE A 58 -28.11 -9.24 -16.44
C ILE A 58 -29.33 -8.66 -15.71
N ASP A 59 -29.36 -8.80 -14.38
CA ASP A 59 -30.42 -8.18 -13.57
C ASP A 59 -30.47 -6.68 -13.88
N SER A 60 -31.46 -6.30 -14.70
CA SER A 60 -31.53 -5.08 -15.49
C SER A 60 -31.45 -3.79 -14.66
N GLU A 61 -31.77 -3.84 -13.37
CA GLU A 61 -31.82 -2.66 -12.52
C GLU A 61 -30.46 -2.30 -11.89
N VAL A 62 -29.65 -3.27 -11.53
CA VAL A 62 -28.32 -3.05 -10.91
C VAL A 62 -27.31 -2.68 -11.98
N VAL A 63 -27.32 -3.40 -13.09
CA VAL A 63 -26.40 -3.17 -14.19
C VAL A 63 -26.76 -1.90 -14.97
N TYR A 64 -28.04 -1.61 -15.15
CA TYR A 64 -28.48 -0.36 -15.78
C TYR A 64 -28.08 0.87 -14.94
N LYS A 65 -28.14 0.79 -13.62
CA LYS A 65 -27.63 1.85 -12.72
C LYS A 65 -26.11 1.95 -12.78
N GLU A 66 -25.39 0.85 -12.89
CA GLU A 66 -23.95 0.85 -13.07
C GLU A 66 -23.51 1.35 -14.46
N ILE A 67 -24.19 0.91 -15.52
CA ILE A 67 -23.96 1.40 -16.90
C ILE A 67 -24.31 2.88 -17.02
N LEU A 68 -25.33 3.38 -16.34
CA LEU A 68 -25.64 4.81 -16.31
C LEU A 68 -24.57 5.62 -15.55
N LYS A 69 -23.99 5.10 -14.49
CA LYS A 69 -22.80 5.69 -13.87
C LYS A 69 -21.63 5.76 -14.86
N ILE A 70 -21.40 4.68 -15.60
CA ILE A 70 -20.39 4.56 -16.64
C ILE A 70 -20.62 5.60 -17.76
N LYS A 71 -21.85 5.74 -18.26
CA LYS A 71 -22.21 6.72 -19.33
C LYS A 71 -22.17 8.17 -18.86
N ARG A 72 -22.28 8.46 -17.56
CA ARG A 72 -22.18 9.82 -17.00
C ARG A 72 -20.76 10.32 -16.78
N GLY A 73 -19.74 9.58 -17.16
CA GLY A 73 -18.34 9.97 -16.96
C GLY A 73 -17.81 9.73 -15.56
N ASP A 74 -18.59 9.08 -14.69
CA ASP A 74 -18.20 8.72 -13.34
C ASP A 74 -17.16 7.59 -13.32
N LEU A 75 -16.85 6.99 -14.47
CA LEU A 75 -15.73 6.05 -14.67
C LEU A 75 -14.36 6.69 -14.42
N PHE A 76 -14.24 8.01 -14.57
CA PHE A 76 -13.00 8.74 -14.29
C PHE A 76 -13.01 9.41 -12.91
N THR A 77 -14.04 9.25 -12.13
CA THR A 77 -14.00 9.47 -10.69
C THR A 77 -13.69 8.19 -9.93
N ILE A 78 -12.81 7.32 -10.42
CA ILE A 78 -11.87 6.66 -9.52
C ILE A 78 -11.10 7.84 -8.96
N SER A 79 -11.55 8.33 -7.81
CA SER A 79 -10.74 9.25 -7.03
C SER A 79 -9.54 8.42 -6.62
N PHE A 80 -8.54 8.37 -7.49
CA PHE A 80 -7.24 7.82 -7.12
C PHE A 80 -6.87 8.56 -5.85
N PRO A 81 -6.58 7.84 -4.78
CA PRO A 81 -6.18 8.45 -3.53
C PRO A 81 -4.96 9.32 -3.84
N ARG A 82 -5.17 10.65 -3.87
CA ARG A 82 -4.21 11.60 -4.44
C ARG A 82 -2.88 11.51 -3.73
N ILE A 83 -2.93 11.47 -2.40
CA ILE A 83 -1.71 11.48 -1.61
C ILE A 83 -1.05 10.10 -1.55
N ILE A 84 -1.83 9.03 -1.45
CA ILE A 84 -1.30 7.67 -1.45
C ILE A 84 -0.60 7.37 -2.77
N SER A 85 -1.20 7.73 -3.90
CA SER A 85 -0.57 7.57 -5.22
C SER A 85 0.71 8.39 -5.35
N LEU A 86 0.71 9.62 -4.81
CA LEU A 86 1.91 10.47 -4.81
C LEU A 86 3.02 9.87 -3.95
N ILE A 87 2.71 9.42 -2.74
CA ILE A 87 3.68 8.76 -1.84
C ILE A 87 4.29 7.52 -2.51
N ILE A 88 3.46 6.67 -3.12
CA ILE A 88 3.92 5.50 -3.87
C ILE A 88 4.84 5.93 -5.02
N ALA A 89 4.44 6.92 -5.82
CA ALA A 89 5.25 7.40 -6.93
C ALA A 89 6.60 7.93 -6.48
N VAL A 90 6.65 8.72 -5.39
CA VAL A 90 7.90 9.24 -4.82
C VAL A 90 8.81 8.09 -4.36
N ASN A 91 8.28 7.11 -3.63
CA ASN A 91 9.06 5.96 -3.19
C ASN A 91 9.64 5.16 -4.36
N VAL A 92 8.84 4.93 -5.39
CA VAL A 92 9.28 4.22 -6.60
C VAL A 92 10.36 5.00 -7.36
N MET A 93 10.18 6.32 -7.51
CA MET A 93 11.18 7.18 -8.16
C MET A 93 12.50 7.21 -7.36
N MET A 94 12.43 7.36 -6.05
CA MET A 94 13.61 7.33 -5.19
C MET A 94 14.34 6.00 -5.31
N PHE A 95 13.63 4.88 -5.25
CA PHE A 95 14.24 3.56 -5.43
C PHE A 95 14.87 3.38 -6.82
N GLY A 96 14.22 3.90 -7.89
CA GLY A 96 14.83 3.93 -9.22
C GLY A 96 16.15 4.72 -9.24
N PHE A 97 16.22 5.82 -8.49
CA PHE A 97 17.44 6.60 -8.32
C PHE A 97 18.51 5.84 -7.52
N GLU A 98 18.13 5.13 -6.44
CA GLU A 98 19.03 4.24 -5.68
C GLU A 98 19.69 3.19 -6.58
N VAL A 99 18.88 2.49 -7.39
CA VAL A 99 19.37 1.49 -8.34
C VAL A 99 20.34 2.09 -9.36
N LEU A 100 20.07 3.29 -9.85
CA LEU A 100 20.96 3.97 -10.80
C LEU A 100 22.30 4.36 -10.16
N LEU A 101 22.31 4.80 -8.90
CA LEU A 101 23.52 5.15 -8.16
C LEU A 101 24.34 3.92 -7.81
N ASP A 102 23.69 2.82 -7.42
CA ASP A 102 24.31 1.54 -7.15
C ASP A 102 25.02 1.00 -8.40
N ALA A 103 24.33 1.00 -9.54
CA ALA A 103 24.89 0.59 -10.82
C ALA A 103 26.11 1.41 -11.26
N LYS A 104 26.26 2.64 -10.74
CA LYS A 104 27.44 3.51 -10.96
C LYS A 104 28.51 3.40 -9.86
N GLY A 105 28.28 2.59 -8.83
CA GLY A 105 29.19 2.45 -7.68
C GLY A 105 29.25 3.68 -6.76
N VAL A 106 28.22 4.54 -6.77
CA VAL A 106 28.16 5.78 -6.00
C VAL A 106 26.95 5.82 -5.06
N ILE A 107 26.48 4.65 -4.62
CA ILE A 107 25.28 4.51 -3.76
C ILE A 107 25.41 5.29 -2.44
N SER A 108 26.63 5.54 -1.94
CA SER A 108 26.91 6.30 -0.73
C SER A 108 26.38 7.75 -0.76
N ILE A 109 26.02 8.27 -1.95
CA ILE A 109 25.35 9.57 -2.08
C ILE A 109 24.00 9.60 -1.35
N ILE A 110 23.36 8.43 -1.17
CA ILE A 110 22.06 8.30 -0.48
C ILE A 110 22.21 8.21 1.04
N ASP A 111 23.36 7.83 1.56
CA ASP A 111 23.60 7.69 3.00
C ASP A 111 23.12 8.89 3.83
N PRO A 112 23.33 10.15 3.41
CA PRO A 112 22.82 11.32 4.15
C PRO A 112 21.29 11.42 4.23
N LEU A 113 20.56 10.65 3.45
CA LEU A 113 19.09 10.62 3.46
C LEU A 113 18.53 9.52 4.38
N THR A 114 19.34 8.55 4.77
CA THR A 114 18.99 7.54 5.77
C THR A 114 19.03 8.12 7.17
N LEU A 115 18.33 7.52 8.10
CA LEU A 115 18.25 8.02 9.47
C LEU A 115 19.38 7.46 10.32
N TYR A 116 20.20 8.34 10.88
CA TYR A 116 21.29 8.03 11.82
C TYR A 116 21.00 8.63 13.20
N LEU A 117 21.58 8.06 14.26
CA LEU A 117 21.70 8.70 15.57
C LEU A 117 23.14 9.24 15.78
N GLY A 118 23.29 10.18 16.72
CA GLY A 118 24.58 10.71 17.07
C GLY A 118 25.11 11.77 16.10
N SER A 119 26.41 11.78 15.85
CA SER A 119 27.09 12.86 15.11
C SER A 119 26.70 12.97 13.63
N LYS A 120 26.11 11.95 13.06
CA LYS A 120 25.60 11.93 11.67
C LYS A 120 24.13 12.30 11.55
N PHE A 121 23.45 12.58 12.66
CA PHE A 121 22.04 12.93 12.65
C PHE A 121 21.79 14.31 12.07
N HIS A 122 20.82 14.39 11.19
CA HIS A 122 20.27 15.62 10.64
C HIS A 122 18.75 15.60 10.66
N LEU A 123 18.10 16.72 10.94
CA LEU A 123 16.63 16.80 11.08
C LEU A 123 15.86 16.32 9.84
N TRP A 124 16.39 16.55 8.63
CA TRP A 124 15.73 16.09 7.42
C TRP A 124 15.63 14.56 7.31
N GLN A 125 16.55 13.83 7.95
CA GLN A 125 16.58 12.37 7.96
C GLN A 125 15.31 11.78 8.60
N LEU A 126 14.68 12.50 9.52
CA LEU A 126 13.39 12.09 10.09
C LEU A 126 12.29 11.94 9.04
N VAL A 127 12.42 12.61 7.91
CA VAL A 127 11.47 12.52 6.79
C VAL A 127 12.05 11.71 5.65
N THR A 128 13.29 11.97 5.24
CA THR A 128 13.87 11.40 4.03
C THR A 128 14.05 9.89 4.10
N HIS A 129 14.40 9.35 5.26
CA HIS A 129 14.57 7.91 5.44
C HIS A 129 13.33 7.07 5.03
N GLN A 130 12.15 7.67 5.12
CA GLN A 130 10.87 7.00 4.79
C GLN A 130 10.73 6.72 3.28
N PHE A 131 11.58 7.32 2.44
CA PHE A 131 11.53 7.19 0.99
C PHE A 131 12.71 6.39 0.43
N ILE A 132 13.61 5.89 1.27
CA ILE A 132 14.78 5.10 0.89
C ILE A 132 14.51 3.62 1.15
N HIS A 133 14.90 2.75 0.20
CA HIS A 133 14.62 1.32 0.28
C HIS A 133 15.82 0.46 -0.17
N GLY A 134 16.44 -0.25 0.74
CA GLY A 134 17.63 -1.08 0.45
C GLY A 134 17.40 -2.29 -0.47
N SER A 135 16.16 -2.62 -0.82
CA SER A 135 15.86 -3.74 -1.74
C SER A 135 14.50 -3.62 -2.40
N VAL A 136 14.37 -4.29 -3.58
CA VAL A 136 13.09 -4.39 -4.31
C VAL A 136 12.00 -5.01 -3.45
N ASN A 137 12.31 -6.07 -2.69
CA ASN A 137 11.33 -6.75 -1.85
C ASN A 137 10.83 -5.85 -0.73
N HIS A 138 11.71 -5.03 -0.15
CA HIS A 138 11.36 -4.06 0.90
C HIS A 138 10.42 -2.98 0.35
N LEU A 139 10.76 -2.36 -0.80
CA LEU A 139 9.89 -1.41 -1.48
C LEU A 139 8.54 -2.04 -1.81
N TYR A 140 8.55 -3.21 -2.45
CA TYR A 140 7.34 -3.89 -2.91
C TYR A 140 6.38 -4.19 -1.76
N GLY A 141 6.88 -4.73 -0.65
CA GLY A 141 6.08 -5.00 0.54
C GLY A 141 5.40 -3.74 1.10
N ASN A 142 6.17 -2.64 1.22
CA ASN A 142 5.64 -1.36 1.68
C ASN A 142 4.57 -0.80 0.72
N MET A 143 4.82 -0.81 -0.57
CA MET A 143 3.91 -0.22 -1.56
C MET A 143 2.60 -1.03 -1.67
N ILE A 144 2.65 -2.36 -1.59
CA ILE A 144 1.42 -3.19 -1.57
C ILE A 144 0.59 -2.92 -0.33
N MET A 145 1.20 -2.89 0.85
CA MET A 145 0.47 -2.58 2.09
C MET A 145 -0.14 -1.18 2.04
N LEU A 146 0.61 -0.20 1.54
CA LEU A 146 0.14 1.18 1.40
C LEU A 146 -0.99 1.28 0.37
N LEU A 147 -0.92 0.57 -0.75
CA LEU A 147 -1.98 0.52 -1.76
C LEU A 147 -3.24 -0.15 -1.22
N MET A 148 -3.10 -1.17 -0.39
CA MET A 148 -4.21 -1.89 0.23
C MET A 148 -4.94 -1.04 1.29
N ALA A 149 -4.19 -0.37 2.16
CA ALA A 149 -4.73 0.30 3.34
C ALA A 149 -4.97 1.81 3.12
N GLY A 150 -4.06 2.46 2.39
CA GLY A 150 -4.01 3.91 2.24
C GLY A 150 -5.27 4.55 1.65
N PRO A 151 -5.86 4.01 0.58
CA PRO A 151 -7.06 4.58 -0.03
C PRO A 151 -8.23 4.73 0.94
N SER A 152 -8.45 3.74 1.80
CA SER A 152 -9.51 3.78 2.81
C SER A 152 -9.24 4.87 3.87
N VAL A 153 -7.97 5.00 4.28
CA VAL A 153 -7.54 6.03 5.24
C VAL A 153 -7.67 7.42 4.63
N GLU A 154 -7.20 7.62 3.38
CA GLU A 154 -7.33 8.92 2.70
C GLU A 154 -8.80 9.30 2.45
N LYS A 155 -9.64 8.34 2.09
CA LYS A 155 -11.08 8.56 1.94
C LYS A 155 -11.73 9.01 3.26
N ARG A 156 -11.28 8.45 4.39
CA ARG A 156 -11.86 8.74 5.72
C ARG A 156 -11.40 10.07 6.28
N TYR A 157 -10.11 10.39 6.19
CA TYR A 157 -9.50 11.51 6.88
C TYR A 157 -9.11 12.68 5.95
N GLY A 158 -9.15 12.45 4.65
CA GLY A 158 -8.71 13.42 3.63
C GLY A 158 -7.20 13.40 3.39
N THR A 159 -6.81 14.04 2.30
CA THR A 159 -5.43 14.05 1.77
C THR A 159 -4.43 14.61 2.78
N GLU A 160 -4.74 15.76 3.40
CA GLU A 160 -3.81 16.46 4.30
C GLU A 160 -3.52 15.67 5.58
N LYS A 161 -4.58 15.16 6.24
CA LYS A 161 -4.43 14.38 7.47
C LYS A 161 -3.74 13.04 7.21
N THR A 162 -3.95 12.44 6.04
CA THR A 162 -3.29 11.20 5.65
C THR A 162 -1.80 11.41 5.39
N LEU A 163 -1.43 12.50 4.72
CA LEU A 163 -0.02 12.86 4.52
C LEU A 163 0.67 13.14 5.86
N LEU A 164 0.06 13.98 6.69
CA LEU A 164 0.60 14.30 8.01
C LEU A 164 0.75 13.04 8.86
N GLY A 165 -0.27 12.17 8.88
CA GLY A 165 -0.21 10.89 9.57
C GLY A 165 0.94 10.03 9.07
N TYR A 166 1.06 9.82 7.75
CA TYR A 166 2.15 9.05 7.15
C TYR A 166 3.53 9.54 7.63
N LEU A 167 3.78 10.85 7.50
CA LEU A 167 5.06 11.44 7.92
C LEU A 167 5.31 11.28 9.42
N LEU A 168 4.31 11.56 10.26
CA LEU A 168 4.43 11.45 11.72
C LEU A 168 4.64 10.00 12.18
N PHE A 169 3.94 9.03 11.59
CA PHE A 169 4.11 7.62 11.96
C PHE A 169 5.51 7.11 11.61
N GLY A 170 6.04 7.53 10.44
CA GLY A 170 7.41 7.22 10.06
C GLY A 170 8.44 7.87 10.95
N ILE A 171 8.27 9.15 11.32
CA ILE A 171 9.14 9.87 12.25
C ILE A 171 9.15 9.18 13.62
N ILE A 172 7.98 8.91 14.19
CA ILE A 172 7.86 8.26 15.51
C ILE A 172 8.46 6.85 15.47
N GLY A 173 8.14 6.09 14.42
CA GLY A 173 8.71 4.76 14.20
C GLY A 173 10.23 4.79 14.13
N GLY A 174 10.79 5.70 13.32
CA GLY A 174 12.22 5.88 13.19
C GLY A 174 12.90 6.23 14.51
N LEU A 175 12.36 7.19 15.27
CA LEU A 175 12.88 7.58 16.58
C LEU A 175 12.86 6.44 17.59
N ILE A 176 11.79 5.65 17.63
CA ILE A 176 11.69 4.48 18.52
C ILE A 176 12.71 3.42 18.12
N GLN A 177 12.85 3.10 16.84
CA GLN A 177 13.85 2.13 16.36
C GLN A 177 15.26 2.54 16.78
N MET A 178 15.60 3.79 16.54
CA MET A 178 16.93 4.30 16.85
C MET A 178 17.23 4.29 18.35
N TYR A 179 16.25 4.67 19.16
CA TYR A 179 16.38 4.63 20.61
C TYR A 179 16.60 3.20 21.12
N MET A 180 15.86 2.22 20.57
CA MET A 180 15.92 0.83 20.99
C MET A 180 17.17 0.09 20.50
N ASN A 181 17.73 0.47 19.35
CA ASN A 181 18.95 -0.14 18.78
C ASN A 181 20.25 0.54 19.24
N GLY A 182 20.20 1.56 20.09
CA GLY A 182 21.41 2.26 20.55
C GLY A 182 22.09 3.16 19.52
N GLY A 183 21.53 3.30 18.32
CA GLY A 183 21.89 4.37 17.38
C GLY A 183 23.07 4.17 16.44
N ASP A 184 23.74 3.02 16.48
CA ASP A 184 24.95 2.79 15.67
C ASP A 184 24.66 2.38 14.21
N GLU A 185 23.41 1.95 13.91
CA GLU A 185 23.00 1.52 12.58
C GLU A 185 22.17 2.60 11.89
N ASN A 186 22.32 2.71 10.57
CA ASN A 186 21.44 3.56 9.80
C ASN A 186 20.12 2.81 9.49
N MET A 187 19.05 3.58 9.37
CA MET A 187 17.72 3.07 9.10
C MET A 187 17.13 3.72 7.85
N ALA A 188 16.44 2.92 7.05
CA ALA A 188 15.70 3.37 5.88
C ALA A 188 14.43 2.54 5.66
N GLY A 189 13.39 3.15 5.12
CA GLY A 189 12.15 2.48 4.75
C GLY A 189 10.88 3.21 5.19
N ALA A 190 9.84 3.04 4.39
CA ALA A 190 8.51 3.57 4.66
C ALA A 190 7.75 2.80 5.76
N SER A 191 8.28 1.68 6.23
CA SER A 191 7.51 0.67 6.95
C SER A 191 6.87 1.18 8.24
N GLY A 192 7.55 2.03 9.03
CA GLY A 192 6.94 2.66 10.20
C GLY A 192 5.66 3.45 9.85
N ALA A 193 5.73 4.26 8.79
CA ALA A 193 4.57 5.00 8.28
C ALA A 193 3.46 4.05 7.78
N VAL A 194 3.84 3.03 7.03
CA VAL A 194 2.92 2.02 6.47
C VAL A 194 2.19 1.26 7.57
N PHE A 195 2.88 0.84 8.65
CA PHE A 195 2.26 0.17 9.79
C PHE A 195 1.28 1.08 10.54
N GLY A 196 1.55 2.39 10.62
CA GLY A 196 0.59 3.35 11.15
C GLY A 196 -0.69 3.45 10.31
N ILE A 197 -0.55 3.58 8.99
CA ILE A 197 -1.68 3.56 8.04
C ILE A 197 -2.44 2.22 8.10
N LEU A 198 -1.72 1.10 8.17
CA LEU A 198 -2.30 -0.25 8.27
C LEU A 198 -3.12 -0.42 9.56
N THR A 199 -2.65 0.14 10.67
CA THR A 199 -3.35 0.11 11.96
C THR A 199 -4.66 0.87 11.89
N ILE A 200 -4.66 2.08 11.34
CA ILE A 200 -5.89 2.85 11.14
C ILE A 200 -6.85 2.09 10.25
N PHE A 201 -6.37 1.56 9.13
CA PHE A 201 -7.18 0.77 8.20
C PHE A 201 -7.83 -0.44 8.88
N ALA A 202 -7.08 -1.20 9.67
CA ALA A 202 -7.59 -2.37 10.40
C ALA A 202 -8.76 -2.02 11.33
N ILE A 203 -8.79 -0.78 11.84
CA ILE A 203 -9.84 -0.30 12.74
C ILE A 203 -11.05 0.21 11.96
N ILE A 204 -10.84 1.05 10.94
CA ILE A 204 -11.93 1.75 10.24
C ILE A 204 -12.60 0.92 9.16
N ASP A 205 -11.86 -0.02 8.54
CA ASP A 205 -12.39 -0.74 7.39
C ASP A 205 -13.29 -1.90 7.81
N ASN A 206 -14.56 -1.75 7.53
CA ASN A 206 -15.58 -2.75 7.80
C ASN A 206 -16.23 -3.31 6.52
N SER A 207 -15.89 -2.77 5.35
CA SER A 207 -16.62 -2.98 4.10
C SER A 207 -15.88 -3.78 3.05
N HIS A 208 -14.54 -3.83 3.09
CA HIS A 208 -13.77 -4.51 2.08
C HIS A 208 -13.58 -5.99 2.44
N TYR A 209 -14.08 -6.85 1.55
CA TYR A 209 -13.86 -8.28 1.63
C TYR A 209 -12.73 -8.67 0.66
N LEU A 210 -11.79 -9.48 1.13
CA LEU A 210 -11.03 -10.29 0.20
C LEU A 210 -12.05 -11.11 -0.61
N ARG A 211 -11.75 -11.37 -1.85
CA ARG A 211 -12.61 -12.01 -2.84
C ARG A 211 -13.37 -13.27 -2.38
N PHE A 212 -12.91 -13.88 -1.32
CA PHE A 212 -13.69 -14.83 -0.53
C PHE A 212 -14.57 -14.01 0.43
N LYS A 213 -15.87 -13.89 0.16
CA LYS A 213 -16.84 -13.07 0.92
C LYS A 213 -16.82 -13.27 2.45
N TRP A 214 -16.09 -14.25 2.96
CA TRP A 214 -15.97 -14.58 4.38
C TRP A 214 -14.71 -13.98 5.05
N LEU A 215 -13.71 -13.47 4.28
CA LEU A 215 -12.49 -12.91 4.85
C LEU A 215 -12.38 -11.42 4.50
N LYS A 216 -12.51 -10.57 5.51
CA LYS A 216 -12.32 -9.11 5.36
C LYS A 216 -10.84 -8.78 5.28
N VAL A 217 -10.46 -7.83 4.42
CA VAL A 217 -9.08 -7.35 4.27
C VAL A 217 -8.50 -6.87 5.61
N ARG A 218 -9.34 -6.29 6.49
CA ARG A 218 -8.94 -5.89 7.85
C ARG A 218 -8.34 -7.02 8.67
N TYR A 219 -8.80 -8.27 8.53
CA TYR A 219 -8.23 -9.39 9.29
C TYR A 219 -6.83 -9.76 8.81
N PHE A 220 -6.55 -9.56 7.51
CA PHE A 220 -5.21 -9.70 6.99
C PHE A 220 -4.28 -8.61 7.57
N ALA A 221 -4.74 -7.36 7.63
CA ALA A 221 -4.00 -6.27 8.26
C ALA A 221 -3.74 -6.56 9.75
N ILE A 222 -4.75 -7.04 10.49
CA ILE A 222 -4.60 -7.45 11.90
C ILE A 222 -3.58 -8.59 12.03
N ALA A 223 -3.62 -9.59 11.16
CA ALA A 223 -2.67 -10.70 11.18
C ALA A 223 -1.23 -10.24 10.97
N ILE A 224 -0.99 -9.29 10.04
CA ILE A 224 0.33 -8.69 9.83
C ILE A 224 0.80 -7.95 11.09
N ILE A 225 -0.08 -7.17 11.72
CA ILE A 225 0.25 -6.44 12.96
C ILE A 225 0.59 -7.41 14.09
N ILE A 226 -0.20 -8.46 14.25
CA ILE A 226 0.06 -9.50 15.27
C ILE A 226 1.39 -10.21 15.00
N PHE A 227 1.64 -10.60 13.75
CA PHE A 227 2.91 -11.22 13.34
C PHE A 227 4.09 -10.32 13.69
N GLU A 228 3.99 -9.03 13.42
CA GLU A 228 5.02 -8.05 13.71
C GLU A 228 5.30 -7.93 15.21
N LEU A 229 4.27 -7.92 16.05
CA LEU A 229 4.43 -7.90 17.50
C LEU A 229 5.15 -9.15 18.04
N PHE A 230 4.94 -10.32 17.43
CA PHE A 230 5.69 -11.53 17.77
C PHE A 230 7.15 -11.45 17.28
N SER A 231 7.40 -10.77 16.18
CA SER A 231 8.73 -10.62 15.56
C SER A 231 9.67 -9.69 16.33
N LEU A 232 9.16 -8.88 17.28
CA LEU A 232 9.98 -8.03 18.17
C LEU A 232 11.06 -8.81 18.94
N LYS A 233 10.91 -10.12 19.07
CA LYS A 233 11.88 -11.01 19.74
C LYS A 233 13.10 -11.32 18.85
N ASN A 234 13.01 -11.06 17.55
CA ASN A 234 14.02 -11.40 16.54
C ASN A 234 14.94 -10.20 16.24
N ALA A 235 15.25 -9.38 17.25
CA ALA A 235 16.16 -8.25 17.08
C ALA A 235 17.49 -8.74 16.49
N GLY A 236 17.85 -8.20 15.30
CA GLY A 236 19.11 -8.54 14.60
C GLY A 236 18.92 -9.20 13.24
N ASP A 237 17.70 -9.39 12.75
CA ASP A 237 17.44 -9.88 11.39
C ASP A 237 17.49 -8.78 10.30
N GLY A 238 17.86 -7.55 10.68
CA GLY A 238 17.94 -6.40 9.78
C GLY A 238 16.59 -5.73 9.51
N ILE A 239 15.53 -6.14 10.21
CA ILE A 239 14.18 -5.57 10.09
C ILE A 239 13.93 -4.58 11.24
N GLY A 240 13.37 -3.43 10.90
CA GLY A 240 13.04 -2.36 11.86
C GLY A 240 11.79 -2.64 12.68
N HIS A 241 11.74 -3.73 13.44
CA HIS A 241 10.56 -4.14 14.21
C HIS A 241 10.08 -3.07 15.21
N TRP A 242 11.00 -2.34 15.83
CA TRP A 242 10.67 -1.23 16.72
C TRP A 242 10.05 -0.04 15.96
N ALA A 243 10.47 0.19 14.72
CA ALA A 243 9.85 1.21 13.87
C ALA A 243 8.40 0.82 13.53
N HIS A 244 8.15 -0.46 13.25
CA HIS A 244 6.80 -0.97 13.00
C HIS A 244 5.91 -0.80 14.23
N LEU A 245 6.41 -1.15 15.43
CA LEU A 245 5.67 -0.91 16.68
C LEU A 245 5.38 0.58 16.90
N GLY A 246 6.36 1.44 16.65
CA GLY A 246 6.19 2.90 16.72
C GLY A 246 5.12 3.40 15.77
N GLY A 247 5.09 2.89 14.56
CA GLY A 247 4.04 3.13 13.58
C GLY A 247 2.66 2.69 14.08
N ILE A 248 2.55 1.45 14.57
CA ILE A 248 1.31 0.88 15.12
C ILE A 248 0.76 1.78 16.24
N LEU A 249 1.60 2.11 17.23
CA LEU A 249 1.19 2.93 18.38
C LEU A 249 0.78 4.34 17.96
N SER A 250 1.54 4.99 17.08
CA SER A 250 1.21 6.33 16.60
C SER A 250 -0.04 6.35 15.72
N GLY A 251 -0.27 5.33 14.90
CA GLY A 251 -1.50 5.15 14.14
C GLY A 251 -2.73 4.97 15.04
N LEU A 252 -2.60 4.20 16.11
CA LEU A 252 -3.67 4.04 17.11
C LEU A 252 -3.97 5.36 17.83
N ILE A 253 -2.94 6.08 18.28
CA ILE A 253 -3.09 7.40 18.93
C ILE A 253 -3.78 8.37 17.98
N PHE A 254 -3.35 8.44 16.72
CA PHE A 254 -3.98 9.26 15.69
C PHE A 254 -5.47 8.94 15.56
N TYR A 255 -5.83 7.67 15.43
CA TYR A 255 -7.23 7.25 15.36
C TYR A 255 -8.03 7.73 16.58
N LEU A 256 -7.51 7.52 17.79
CA LEU A 256 -8.19 7.90 19.04
C LEU A 256 -8.36 9.42 19.18
N THR A 257 -7.42 10.21 18.69
CA THR A 257 -7.53 11.68 18.70
C THR A 257 -8.57 12.18 17.72
N GLN A 258 -8.61 11.60 16.51
CA GLN A 258 -9.60 12.00 15.50
C GLN A 258 -11.04 11.56 15.84
N ARG A 259 -11.20 10.52 16.66
CA ARG A 259 -12.52 10.07 17.13
C ARG A 259 -13.20 11.09 18.03
N LYS A 260 -12.43 11.84 18.84
CA LYS A 260 -12.97 12.85 19.79
C LYS A 260 -13.60 14.06 19.08
N ASP A 261 -13.29 14.31 17.82
CA ASP A 261 -13.77 15.46 17.06
C ASP A 261 -15.22 15.28 16.50
N GLY A 262 -15.96 14.28 16.98
CA GLY A 262 -17.40 14.18 16.78
C GLY A 262 -17.86 13.82 15.36
N LYS A 263 -16.99 13.30 14.49
CA LYS A 263 -17.35 12.83 13.15
C LYS A 263 -17.51 11.30 13.09
N GLU A 264 -18.27 10.74 14.02
CA GLU A 264 -18.76 9.37 13.92
C GLU A 264 -20.27 9.39 13.79
N ALA A 265 -20.75 9.24 12.57
CA ALA A 265 -22.03 8.63 12.24
C ALA A 265 -21.83 7.85 10.93
#